data_030fba404d87473c2caba9afac995953
#
_entry.id   030fba404d87473c2caba9afac995953
#
_cell.length_a   1.000
_cell.length_b   1.000
_cell.length_c   1.000
_cell.angle_alpha   90.00
_cell.angle_beta   90.00
_cell.angle_gamma   90.00
#
_symmetry.space_group_name_H-M   'P 1'
#
loop_
_entity.id
_entity.type
_entity.pdbx_description
1 polymer ?
#
loop_
_entity_poly.entity_id
_entity_poly.type
_entity_poly.pdbx_seq_one_letter_code
_entity_poly.pdbx_strand_id
1 'polypeptide(L)'
;MTGVQTCALPISKWIIERAEECYKPDPIATPGDHCLYCDGAVGCVALQQTTVAALAIAEMTGHRDRTPAEMAQALHFYRNALEIIKAAAKATEVEAEARAKRGERLPGWGLLPRLGNTRVKASPAAIRALTGKDATKVVPMNVGDLKLAGLTEAQLSLITERPTTGHKLAALDQDTLTRQLNRTNGGTP
;
A
#
# COMPACT_ATOMS: atom_id res chain seq x y z
N MET A 1 41.33 -30.76 -0.64
CA MET A 1 40.77 -29.42 -0.86
C MET A 1 39.54 -29.58 -1.75
N THR A 2 38.37 -29.71 -1.16
CA THR A 2 37.08 -29.84 -1.86
C THR A 2 36.62 -28.43 -2.27
N GLY A 3 36.71 -28.17 -3.58
CA GLY A 3 36.27 -26.91 -4.12
C GLY A 3 34.75 -26.74 -3.89
N VAL A 4 34.37 -25.70 -3.18
CA VAL A 4 33.00 -25.20 -3.10
C VAL A 4 32.65 -24.75 -4.49
N GLN A 5 31.94 -25.60 -5.26
CA GLN A 5 31.31 -25.18 -6.50
C GLN A 5 30.21 -24.19 -6.10
N THR A 6 30.50 -22.93 -6.25
CA THR A 6 29.57 -21.84 -5.99
C THR A 6 28.41 -21.96 -6.97
N CYS A 7 27.17 -22.04 -6.46
CA CYS A 7 25.91 -21.95 -7.24
C CYS A 7 25.74 -20.60 -8.00
N ALA A 8 26.76 -19.77 -7.98
CA ALA A 8 26.76 -18.44 -8.59
C ALA A 8 26.72 -18.47 -10.14
N LEU A 9 27.35 -19.47 -10.77
CA LEU A 9 27.42 -19.55 -12.23
C LEU A 9 26.06 -19.68 -12.95
N PRO A 10 25.13 -20.54 -12.49
CA PRO A 10 23.81 -20.63 -13.11
C PRO A 10 22.98 -19.36 -12.93
N ILE A 11 23.08 -18.71 -11.76
CA ILE A 11 22.34 -17.47 -11.44
C ILE A 11 22.86 -16.31 -12.29
N SER A 12 24.18 -16.16 -12.42
CA SER A 12 24.77 -15.09 -13.21
C SER A 12 24.43 -15.25 -14.70
N LYS A 13 24.47 -16.47 -15.24
CA LYS A 13 24.04 -16.75 -16.61
C LYS A 13 22.59 -16.36 -16.85
N TRP A 14 21.69 -16.76 -15.96
CA TRP A 14 20.27 -16.42 -16.04
C TRP A 14 20.05 -14.90 -15.99
N ILE A 15 20.77 -14.17 -15.10
CA ILE A 15 20.67 -12.69 -15.01
C ILE A 15 21.14 -12.03 -16.31
N ILE A 16 22.25 -12.50 -16.88
CA ILE A 16 22.78 -11.96 -18.15
C ILE A 16 21.79 -12.19 -19.27
N GLU A 17 21.26 -13.41 -19.44
CA GLU A 17 20.26 -13.73 -20.45
C GLU A 17 19.02 -12.85 -20.33
N ARG A 18 18.52 -12.60 -19.10
CA ARG A 18 17.39 -11.71 -18.88
C ARG A 18 17.72 -10.25 -19.17
N ALA A 19 18.91 -9.79 -18.80
CA ALA A 19 19.36 -8.45 -19.13
C ALA A 19 19.45 -8.25 -20.65
N GLU A 20 20.00 -9.21 -21.38
CA GLU A 20 20.07 -9.19 -22.86
C GLU A 20 18.69 -9.13 -23.50
N GLU A 21 17.69 -9.84 -22.94
CA GLU A 21 16.29 -9.76 -23.40
C GLU A 21 15.72 -8.35 -23.25
N CYS A 22 16.02 -7.65 -22.17
CA CYS A 22 15.56 -6.28 -21.93
C CYS A 22 16.18 -5.24 -22.85
N TYR A 23 17.36 -5.52 -23.41
CA TYR A 23 18.04 -4.62 -24.36
C TYR A 23 17.65 -4.87 -25.83
N LYS A 24 16.79 -5.83 -26.12
CA LYS A 24 16.26 -6.02 -27.46
C LYS A 24 15.43 -4.79 -27.89
N PRO A 25 15.36 -4.50 -29.20
CA PRO A 25 14.59 -3.35 -29.68
C PRO A 25 13.10 -3.40 -29.32
N ASP A 26 12.56 -4.60 -29.12
CA ASP A 26 11.15 -4.81 -28.76
C ASP A 26 11.06 -5.89 -27.67
N PRO A 27 11.35 -5.53 -26.41
CA PRO A 27 11.34 -6.48 -25.32
C PRO A 27 9.91 -6.91 -24.97
N ILE A 28 9.68 -8.22 -24.85
CA ILE A 28 8.38 -8.76 -24.48
C ILE A 28 8.19 -8.59 -22.96
N ALA A 29 7.27 -7.71 -22.57
CA ALA A 29 6.87 -7.56 -21.16
C ALA A 29 6.00 -8.75 -20.74
N THR A 30 6.42 -9.44 -19.67
CA THR A 30 5.67 -10.55 -19.09
C THR A 30 5.14 -10.14 -17.72
N PRO A 31 3.83 -9.88 -17.57
CA PRO A 31 3.23 -9.52 -16.29
C PRO A 31 3.34 -10.63 -15.25
N GLY A 32 3.58 -10.24 -13.99
CA GLY A 32 3.71 -11.16 -12.86
C GLY A 32 3.71 -10.40 -11.53
N ASP A 33 4.11 -11.09 -10.45
CA ASP A 33 4.18 -10.54 -9.09
C ASP A 33 5.15 -9.35 -8.96
N HIS A 34 6.22 -9.34 -9.75
CA HIS A 34 7.18 -8.23 -9.82
C HIS A 34 6.55 -6.90 -10.28
N CYS A 35 5.41 -6.95 -11.00
CA CYS A 35 4.68 -5.76 -11.42
C CYS A 35 4.16 -4.91 -10.24
N LEU A 36 4.02 -5.49 -9.05
CA LEU A 36 3.69 -4.75 -7.82
C LEU A 36 4.73 -3.71 -7.43
N TYR A 37 5.97 -3.89 -7.88
CA TYR A 37 7.13 -3.05 -7.54
C TYR A 37 7.70 -2.31 -8.76
N CYS A 38 7.02 -2.42 -9.91
CA CYS A 38 7.47 -1.83 -11.17
C CYS A 38 7.01 -0.38 -11.29
N ASP A 39 7.93 0.55 -11.42
CA ASP A 39 7.61 1.97 -11.62
C ASP A 39 6.90 2.25 -12.95
N GLY A 40 7.12 1.40 -13.96
CA GLY A 40 6.46 1.47 -15.27
C GLY A 40 5.06 0.84 -15.32
N ALA A 41 4.56 0.27 -14.22
CA ALA A 41 3.28 -0.46 -14.20
C ALA A 41 2.09 0.41 -14.62
N VAL A 42 2.11 1.71 -14.31
CA VAL A 42 1.05 2.68 -14.64
C VAL A 42 0.75 2.74 -16.14
N GLY A 43 1.82 2.76 -16.98
CA GLY A 43 1.71 2.82 -18.43
C GLY A 43 1.87 1.48 -19.15
N CYS A 44 1.97 0.36 -18.42
CA CYS A 44 2.30 -0.94 -18.99
C CYS A 44 1.12 -1.56 -19.74
N VAL A 45 1.18 -1.56 -21.07
CA VAL A 45 0.15 -2.14 -21.94
C VAL A 45 0.00 -3.65 -21.71
N ALA A 46 1.11 -4.37 -21.51
CA ALA A 46 1.09 -5.81 -21.26
C ALA A 46 0.35 -6.14 -19.94
N LEU A 47 0.56 -5.35 -18.88
CA LEU A 47 -0.16 -5.51 -17.61
C LEU A 47 -1.66 -5.29 -17.79
N GLN A 48 -2.04 -4.23 -18.51
CA GLN A 48 -3.46 -3.91 -18.77
C GLN A 48 -4.14 -5.01 -19.59
N GLN A 49 -3.54 -5.44 -20.71
CA GLN A 49 -4.07 -6.49 -21.56
C GLN A 49 -4.22 -7.82 -20.81
N THR A 50 -3.20 -8.20 -20.02
CA THR A 50 -3.25 -9.45 -19.24
C THR A 50 -4.31 -9.38 -18.15
N THR A 51 -4.51 -8.20 -17.53
CA THR A 51 -5.58 -8.00 -16.53
C THR A 51 -6.96 -8.18 -17.15
N VAL A 52 -7.20 -7.57 -18.32
CA VAL A 52 -8.48 -7.72 -19.06
C VAL A 52 -8.72 -9.18 -19.45
N ALA A 53 -7.68 -9.86 -19.97
CA ALA A 53 -7.78 -11.28 -20.32
C ALA A 53 -8.09 -12.16 -19.10
N ALA A 54 -7.46 -11.90 -17.95
CA ALA A 54 -7.71 -12.63 -16.71
C ALA A 54 -9.16 -12.47 -16.23
N LEU A 55 -9.71 -11.26 -16.30
CA LEU A 55 -11.10 -10.98 -15.95
C LEU A 55 -12.07 -11.68 -16.90
N ALA A 56 -11.84 -11.63 -18.22
CA ALA A 56 -12.66 -12.29 -19.21
C ALA A 56 -12.69 -13.82 -19.01
N ILE A 57 -11.54 -14.45 -18.73
CA ILE A 57 -11.45 -15.87 -18.44
C ILE A 57 -12.21 -16.21 -17.14
N ALA A 58 -12.12 -15.36 -16.11
CA ALA A 58 -12.84 -15.54 -14.86
C ALA A 58 -14.37 -15.52 -15.07
N GLU A 59 -14.89 -14.63 -15.92
CA GLU A 59 -16.29 -14.60 -16.31
C GLU A 59 -16.72 -15.86 -17.05
N MET A 60 -15.92 -16.31 -18.03
CA MET A 60 -16.24 -17.48 -18.85
C MET A 60 -16.20 -18.79 -18.03
N THR A 61 -15.38 -18.87 -16.99
CA THR A 61 -15.18 -20.08 -16.20
C THR A 61 -16.17 -20.26 -15.06
N GLY A 62 -17.18 -19.41 -14.93
CA GLY A 62 -18.25 -19.40 -13.91
C GLY A 62 -18.44 -20.66 -13.04
N HIS A 63 -19.44 -20.70 -12.22
CA HIS A 63 -19.75 -21.82 -11.34
C HIS A 63 -20.25 -23.04 -12.13
N ARG A 64 -19.34 -23.98 -12.40
CA ARG A 64 -19.67 -25.29 -12.96
C ARG A 64 -18.98 -26.38 -12.13
N ASP A 65 -19.53 -27.57 -12.16
CA ASP A 65 -18.88 -28.74 -11.57
C ASP A 65 -17.56 -28.99 -12.29
N ARG A 66 -16.48 -29.04 -11.51
CA ARG A 66 -15.11 -29.24 -11.99
C ARG A 66 -14.58 -30.58 -11.49
N THR A 67 -13.86 -31.28 -12.33
CA THR A 67 -13.04 -32.41 -11.90
C THR A 67 -11.90 -31.93 -10.98
N PRO A 68 -11.31 -32.81 -10.15
CA PRO A 68 -10.18 -32.41 -9.30
C PRO A 68 -9.00 -31.83 -10.07
N ALA A 69 -8.73 -32.27 -11.29
CA ALA A 69 -7.67 -31.72 -12.16
C ALA A 69 -8.00 -30.32 -12.64
N GLU A 70 -9.22 -30.08 -13.11
CA GLU A 70 -9.69 -28.74 -13.51
C GLU A 70 -9.71 -27.78 -12.32
N MET A 71 -10.04 -28.26 -11.12
CA MET A 71 -9.99 -27.44 -9.91
C MET A 71 -8.55 -27.03 -9.56
N ALA A 72 -7.59 -27.93 -9.67
CA ALA A 72 -6.18 -27.60 -9.45
C ALA A 72 -5.67 -26.57 -10.46
N GLN A 73 -6.01 -26.69 -11.75
CA GLN A 73 -5.67 -25.73 -12.78
C GLN A 73 -6.32 -24.36 -12.52
N ALA A 74 -7.60 -24.34 -12.14
CA ALA A 74 -8.31 -23.12 -11.79
C ALA A 74 -7.68 -22.40 -10.59
N LEU A 75 -7.24 -23.14 -9.56
CA LEU A 75 -6.55 -22.58 -8.41
C LEU A 75 -5.23 -21.90 -8.80
N HIS A 76 -4.43 -22.54 -9.66
CA HIS A 76 -3.20 -21.94 -10.20
C HIS A 76 -3.50 -20.67 -11.00
N PHE A 77 -4.49 -20.73 -11.87
CA PHE A 77 -4.91 -19.58 -12.66
C PHE A 77 -5.36 -18.41 -11.76
N TYR A 78 -6.26 -18.63 -10.81
CA TYR A 78 -6.76 -17.57 -9.94
C TYR A 78 -5.69 -16.97 -9.04
N ARG A 79 -4.74 -17.74 -8.55
CA ARG A 79 -3.60 -17.22 -7.78
C ARG A 79 -2.75 -16.27 -8.61
N ASN A 80 -2.41 -16.66 -9.83
CA ASN A 80 -1.63 -15.82 -10.73
C ASN A 80 -2.41 -14.57 -11.16
N ALA A 81 -3.69 -14.74 -11.52
CA ALA A 81 -4.57 -13.62 -11.89
C ALA A 81 -4.72 -12.61 -10.74
N LEU A 82 -4.82 -13.08 -9.50
CA LEU A 82 -4.93 -12.20 -8.33
C LEU A 82 -3.72 -11.27 -8.20
N GLU A 83 -2.51 -11.75 -8.39
CA GLU A 83 -1.31 -10.93 -8.28
C GLU A 83 -1.22 -9.90 -9.43
N ILE A 84 -1.61 -10.28 -10.63
CA ILE A 84 -1.71 -9.37 -11.78
C ILE A 84 -2.76 -8.28 -11.53
N ILE A 85 -3.93 -8.64 -11.03
CA ILE A 85 -5.01 -7.70 -10.71
C ILE A 85 -4.59 -6.75 -9.59
N LYS A 86 -3.92 -7.24 -8.54
CA LYS A 86 -3.35 -6.40 -7.47
C LYS A 86 -2.34 -5.39 -8.01
N ALA A 87 -1.46 -5.81 -8.93
CA ALA A 87 -0.48 -4.93 -9.54
C ALA A 87 -1.16 -3.84 -10.38
N ALA A 88 -2.17 -4.19 -11.18
CA ALA A 88 -2.94 -3.22 -11.95
C ALA A 88 -3.73 -2.25 -11.06
N ALA A 89 -4.35 -2.73 -9.99
CA ALA A 89 -5.04 -1.89 -9.01
C ALA A 89 -4.08 -0.89 -8.35
N LYS A 90 -2.91 -1.35 -7.90
CA LYS A 90 -1.88 -0.48 -7.31
C LYS A 90 -1.39 0.58 -8.30
N ALA A 91 -1.13 0.20 -9.55
CA ALA A 91 -0.73 1.15 -10.60
C ALA A 91 -1.80 2.22 -10.82
N THR A 92 -3.08 1.81 -10.87
CA THR A 92 -4.22 2.72 -11.00
C THR A 92 -4.33 3.66 -9.79
N GLU A 93 -4.12 3.17 -8.57
CA GLU A 93 -4.11 3.99 -7.34
C GLU A 93 -3.00 5.05 -7.38
N VAL A 94 -1.79 4.68 -7.81
CA VAL A 94 -0.66 5.61 -7.95
C VAL A 94 -0.97 6.72 -8.96
N GLU A 95 -1.52 6.37 -10.12
CA GLU A 95 -1.91 7.35 -11.14
C GLU A 95 -3.05 8.24 -10.63
N ALA A 96 -4.07 7.66 -10.01
CA ALA A 96 -5.20 8.39 -9.44
C ALA A 96 -4.74 9.37 -8.32
N GLU A 97 -3.82 8.94 -7.45
CA GLU A 97 -3.22 9.82 -6.43
C GLU A 97 -2.43 10.98 -7.07
N ALA A 98 -1.67 10.69 -8.13
CA ALA A 98 -0.94 11.72 -8.87
C ALA A 98 -1.88 12.73 -9.52
N ARG A 99 -2.99 12.30 -10.13
CA ARG A 99 -4.01 13.16 -10.72
C ARG A 99 -4.71 14.00 -9.64
N ALA A 100 -5.10 13.39 -8.54
CA ALA A 100 -5.72 14.11 -7.43
C ALA A 100 -4.79 15.19 -6.83
N LYS A 101 -3.48 14.92 -6.74
CA LYS A 101 -2.47 15.92 -6.33
C LYS A 101 -2.33 17.08 -7.32
N ARG A 102 -2.58 16.86 -8.61
CA ARG A 102 -2.66 17.92 -9.63
C ARG A 102 -3.98 18.69 -9.62
N GLY A 103 -4.91 18.32 -8.72
CA GLY A 103 -6.22 18.98 -8.59
C GLY A 103 -7.31 18.37 -9.48
N GLU A 104 -7.07 17.25 -10.15
CA GLU A 104 -8.11 16.56 -10.91
C GLU A 104 -9.15 15.97 -9.96
N ARG A 105 -10.42 16.11 -10.30
CA ARG A 105 -11.53 15.60 -9.54
C ARG A 105 -11.81 14.15 -9.92
N LEU A 106 -11.63 13.23 -8.99
CA LEU A 106 -11.95 11.81 -9.17
C LEU A 106 -13.29 11.52 -8.47
N PRO A 107 -14.38 11.24 -9.20
CA PRO A 107 -15.68 10.98 -8.59
C PRO A 107 -15.62 9.82 -7.59
N GLY A 108 -16.09 10.07 -6.36
CA GLY A 108 -16.09 9.07 -5.28
C GLY A 108 -14.73 8.87 -4.60
N TRP A 109 -13.67 9.58 -5.00
CA TRP A 109 -12.33 9.44 -4.42
C TRP A 109 -11.75 10.78 -4.01
N GLY A 110 -10.92 10.81 -2.98
CA GLY A 110 -10.26 12.02 -2.52
C GLY A 110 -8.98 11.77 -1.74
N LEU A 111 -8.18 12.83 -1.58
CA LEU A 111 -6.96 12.77 -0.79
C LEU A 111 -7.29 12.98 0.68
N LEU A 112 -7.08 11.95 1.49
CA LEU A 112 -7.18 12.04 2.94
C LEU A 112 -5.79 12.18 3.57
N PRO A 113 -5.65 12.96 4.66
CA PRO A 113 -4.40 13.10 5.37
C PRO A 113 -3.95 11.73 5.90
N ARG A 114 -2.70 11.36 5.62
CA ARG A 114 -2.06 10.19 6.20
C ARG A 114 -1.53 10.58 7.57
N LEU A 115 -2.16 10.08 8.61
CA LEU A 115 -1.71 10.30 9.98
C LEU A 115 -0.51 9.41 10.29
N GLY A 116 0.55 10.02 10.81
CA GLY A 116 1.72 9.31 11.31
C GLY A 116 1.45 8.64 12.66
N ASN A 117 2.49 8.03 13.21
CA ASN A 117 2.42 7.45 14.54
C ASN A 117 2.15 8.52 15.60
N THR A 118 1.30 8.18 16.56
CA THR A 118 1.01 9.06 17.70
C THR A 118 2.30 9.31 18.49
N ARG A 119 2.61 10.57 18.73
CA ARG A 119 3.80 11.00 19.50
C ARG A 119 3.36 11.69 20.75
N VAL A 120 4.13 11.47 21.83
CA VAL A 120 3.98 12.22 23.08
C VAL A 120 4.63 13.58 22.93
N LYS A 121 3.87 14.65 23.12
CA LYS A 121 4.36 16.06 23.03
C LYS A 121 4.54 16.71 24.40
N ALA A 122 4.10 16.05 25.48
CA ALA A 122 4.22 16.59 26.83
C ALA A 122 5.66 16.55 27.34
N SER A 123 6.04 17.52 28.16
CA SER A 123 7.33 17.52 28.84
C SER A 123 7.39 16.38 29.89
N PRO A 124 8.60 15.89 30.24
CA PRO A 124 8.76 14.90 31.31
C PRO A 124 8.13 15.33 32.65
N ALA A 125 8.18 16.63 32.95
CA ALA A 125 7.56 17.17 34.16
C ALA A 125 6.03 17.05 34.12
N ALA A 126 5.39 17.34 32.99
CA ALA A 126 3.95 17.17 32.82
C ALA A 126 3.53 15.70 32.90
N ILE A 127 4.31 14.79 32.34
CA ILE A 127 4.07 13.36 32.44
C ILE A 127 4.18 12.89 33.89
N ARG A 128 5.20 13.35 34.62
CA ARG A 128 5.37 13.05 36.06
C ARG A 128 4.17 13.54 36.89
N ALA A 129 3.70 14.75 36.60
CA ALA A 129 2.53 15.30 37.31
C ALA A 129 1.27 14.48 37.12
N LEU A 130 1.11 13.88 35.89
CA LEU A 130 -0.06 13.07 35.57
C LEU A 130 0.02 11.61 36.04
N THR A 131 1.23 11.04 36.06
CA THR A 131 1.43 9.61 36.32
C THR A 131 2.01 9.31 37.71
N GLY A 132 2.56 10.33 38.40
CA GLY A 132 3.34 10.16 39.64
C GLY A 132 4.68 9.43 39.45
N LYS A 133 5.03 9.01 38.20
CA LYS A 133 6.24 8.27 37.88
C LYS A 133 7.33 9.18 37.34
N ASP A 134 8.57 8.87 37.65
CA ASP A 134 9.70 9.63 37.18
C ASP A 134 9.96 9.31 35.69
N ALA A 135 9.68 10.26 34.82
CA ALA A 135 9.87 10.16 33.38
C ALA A 135 11.32 10.49 32.94
N THR A 136 12.28 10.61 33.88
CA THR A 136 13.68 10.95 33.58
C THR A 136 14.50 9.78 33.03
N LYS A 137 13.97 8.57 33.02
CA LYS A 137 14.57 7.50 32.19
C LYS A 137 14.30 7.83 30.72
N VAL A 138 15.37 8.04 29.97
CA VAL A 138 15.45 8.44 28.55
C VAL A 138 14.95 7.31 27.60
N VAL A 139 13.82 6.73 27.90
CA VAL A 139 13.08 5.90 26.96
C VAL A 139 11.86 6.71 26.60
N PRO A 140 11.67 7.10 25.31
CA PRO A 140 10.44 7.78 24.93
C PRO A 140 9.27 6.86 25.28
N MET A 141 8.50 7.23 26.31
CA MET A 141 7.29 6.51 26.67
C MET A 141 6.36 6.48 25.47
N ASN A 142 6.02 5.32 25.00
CA ASN A 142 5.02 5.17 23.96
C ASN A 142 3.61 5.30 24.56
N VAL A 143 2.61 5.48 23.72
CA VAL A 143 1.22 5.62 24.14
C VAL A 143 0.71 4.40 24.94
N GLY A 144 1.25 3.21 24.62
CA GLY A 144 0.94 1.98 25.33
C GLY A 144 1.40 2.01 26.80
N ASP A 145 2.62 2.50 27.03
CA ASP A 145 3.17 2.63 28.40
C ASP A 145 2.35 3.62 29.24
N LEU A 146 1.88 4.70 28.62
CA LEU A 146 1.03 5.71 29.27
C LEU A 146 -0.35 5.14 29.62
N LYS A 147 -0.95 4.31 28.77
CA LYS A 147 -2.19 3.58 29.07
C LYS A 147 -1.99 2.60 30.25
N LEU A 148 -0.89 1.86 30.25
CA LEU A 148 -0.54 0.97 31.36
C LEU A 148 -0.27 1.73 32.66
N ALA A 149 0.15 2.99 32.57
CA ALA A 149 0.29 3.87 33.74
C ALA A 149 -1.05 4.44 34.23
N GLY A 150 -2.18 4.09 33.60
CA GLY A 150 -3.53 4.44 34.04
C GLY A 150 -4.08 5.76 33.47
N LEU A 151 -3.46 6.34 32.43
CA LEU A 151 -3.98 7.55 31.80
C LEU A 151 -5.25 7.22 31.00
N THR A 152 -6.25 8.07 31.14
CA THR A 152 -7.50 8.01 30.37
C THR A 152 -7.28 8.51 28.94
N GLU A 153 -8.14 8.14 28.00
CA GLU A 153 -8.12 8.62 26.62
C GLU A 153 -8.19 10.16 26.54
N ALA A 154 -8.95 10.80 27.42
CA ALA A 154 -9.04 12.25 27.49
C ALA A 154 -7.69 12.87 27.88
N GLN A 155 -7.00 12.33 28.86
CA GLN A 155 -5.66 12.78 29.25
C GLN A 155 -4.62 12.52 28.17
N LEU A 156 -4.70 11.35 27.50
CA LEU A 156 -3.81 11.04 26.37
C LEU A 156 -3.98 12.01 25.20
N SER A 157 -5.20 12.43 24.89
CA SER A 157 -5.46 13.38 23.82
C SER A 157 -4.80 14.75 24.04
N LEU A 158 -4.61 15.15 25.29
CA LEU A 158 -3.95 16.43 25.65
C LEU A 158 -2.43 16.39 25.45
N ILE A 159 -1.81 15.22 25.63
CA ILE A 159 -0.34 15.09 25.67
C ILE A 159 0.24 14.38 24.45
N THR A 160 -0.60 13.92 23.53
CA THR A 160 -0.17 13.23 22.30
C THR A 160 -0.61 14.00 21.08
N GLU A 161 0.08 13.78 19.97
CA GLU A 161 -0.27 14.28 18.67
C GLU A 161 -0.08 13.21 17.60
N ARG A 162 -0.85 13.30 16.53
CA ARG A 162 -0.67 12.51 15.31
C ARG A 162 -0.30 13.44 14.17
N PRO A 163 0.99 13.57 13.86
CA PRO A 163 1.40 14.42 12.75
C PRO A 163 0.86 13.88 11.43
N THR A 164 0.47 14.77 10.53
CA THR A 164 0.14 14.39 9.16
C THR A 164 1.44 14.14 8.41
N THR A 165 1.65 12.91 7.92
CA THR A 165 2.85 12.50 7.20
C THR A 165 2.70 12.55 5.68
N GLY A 166 1.56 13.01 5.18
CA GLY A 166 1.23 13.09 3.76
C GLY A 166 -0.25 12.89 3.52
N HIS A 167 -0.61 12.52 2.30
CA HIS A 167 -1.97 12.22 1.90
C HIS A 167 -2.03 10.85 1.26
N LYS A 168 -3.17 10.20 1.32
CA LYS A 168 -3.48 8.95 0.61
C LYS A 168 -4.77 9.12 -0.16
N LEU A 169 -4.87 8.47 -1.30
CA LEU A 169 -6.13 8.33 -2.02
C LEU A 169 -7.06 7.40 -1.24
N ALA A 170 -8.30 7.79 -1.08
CA ALA A 170 -9.32 6.97 -0.43
C ALA A 170 -10.68 7.16 -1.11
N ALA A 171 -11.48 6.10 -1.11
CA ALA A 171 -12.89 6.21 -1.45
C ALA A 171 -13.59 7.12 -0.44
N LEU A 172 -14.39 8.04 -0.92
CA LEU A 172 -15.14 8.98 -0.10
C LEU A 172 -16.54 8.42 0.10
N ASP A 173 -16.89 8.11 1.34
CA ASP A 173 -18.27 7.93 1.73
C ASP A 173 -18.99 9.29 1.77
N GLN A 174 -20.34 9.23 1.78
CA GLN A 174 -21.19 10.43 1.72
C GLN A 174 -20.95 11.37 2.91
N ASP A 175 -20.63 10.82 4.08
CA ASP A 175 -20.34 11.60 5.29
C ASP A 175 -18.98 12.30 5.20
N THR A 176 -17.98 11.65 4.63
CA THR A 176 -16.66 12.22 4.41
C THR A 176 -16.70 13.32 3.36
N LEU A 177 -17.48 13.14 2.28
CA LEU A 177 -17.73 14.18 1.27
C LEU A 177 -18.41 15.41 1.90
N THR A 178 -19.43 15.21 2.71
CA THR A 178 -20.15 16.30 3.39
C THR A 178 -19.21 17.07 4.34
N ARG A 179 -18.37 16.39 5.10
CA ARG A 179 -17.38 17.04 5.99
C ARG A 179 -16.33 17.83 5.22
N GLN A 180 -15.87 17.34 4.06
CA GLN A 180 -14.93 18.09 3.22
C GLN A 180 -15.56 19.32 2.60
N LEU A 181 -16.79 19.21 2.09
CA LEU A 181 -17.53 20.34 1.53
C LEU A 181 -17.79 21.43 2.58
N ASN A 182 -18.13 21.04 3.81
CA ASN A 182 -18.34 22.00 4.90
C ASN A 182 -17.05 22.68 5.36
N ARG A 183 -15.89 22.04 5.25
CA ARG A 183 -14.58 22.66 5.53
C ARG A 183 -14.16 23.66 4.47
N THR A 184 -14.47 23.42 3.21
CA THR A 184 -14.14 24.34 2.11
C THR A 184 -15.08 25.55 2.06
N ASN A 185 -16.32 25.39 2.52
CA ASN A 185 -17.32 26.48 2.57
C ASN A 185 -17.28 27.30 3.87
N GLY A 186 -16.58 26.83 4.92
CA GLY A 186 -16.45 27.50 6.21
C GLY A 186 -15.20 28.35 6.38
N GLY A 187 -14.43 28.56 5.33
CA GLY A 187 -13.15 29.27 5.35
C GLY A 187 -13.19 30.62 4.65
N THR A 188 -14.04 31.55 5.15
CA THR A 188 -13.79 33.01 4.96
C THR A 188 -14.11 33.70 6.25
N PRO A 189 -13.12 34.36 6.88
CA PRO A 189 -13.39 35.40 7.84
C PRO A 189 -13.86 36.67 7.11
#